data_4329dc5606b06be3ffd974bacf39e123
#
_entry.id   4329dc5606b06be3ffd974bacf39e123
#
_cell.length_a   1.000
_cell.length_b   1.000
_cell.length_c   1.000
_cell.angle_alpha   90.00
_cell.angle_beta   90.00
_cell.angle_gamma   90.00
#
_symmetry.space_group_name_H-M   'P 1'
#
loop_
_entity.id
_entity.type
_entity.pdbx_description
1 polymer ?
#
loop_
_entity_poly.entity_id
_entity_poly.type
_entity_poly.pdbx_seq_one_letter_code
_entity_poly.pdbx_strand_id
1 'polypeptide(L)'
;TLKKQIESDKLATFNIPNLQEIIKESKVDFNIQTIKWGDDGSEKQSSSVVASITGVIFTMLIYMFIMIYGAMVMQGVMEEKTNRIIEIMISSVKPFDLMMGKIIGIGFVGLTQVFLWAVMTFILITGGTFFLGGGMESEILQSSMALNTTPNMTVIAAQQPGNEWIEMLHTINFTEIGILFIAYFIGGYLLYSSLFAAIGSAVDGQEDTQQFMLPVTLLLVFALYAGIYSMENPDGPLAFWCSMIPFTSPIVMMVRVPFEVPLWEILLSIGFLYISSIGFTWFSAKIYRVGILMYGKKPSIKEMSKWLRYK
;
A
#
# COMPACT_ATOMS: atom_id res chain seq x y z
N THR A 1 3.84 -22.59 24.31
CA THR A 1 3.56 -23.93 24.82
C THR A 1 4.26 -24.16 26.17
N LEU A 2 5.57 -23.97 26.29
CA LEU A 2 6.32 -24.14 27.55
C LEU A 2 5.93 -23.14 28.65
N LYS A 3 5.65 -21.88 28.27
CA LYS A 3 5.20 -20.81 29.18
C LYS A 3 3.84 -21.12 29.81
N LYS A 4 2.90 -21.67 29.05
CA LYS A 4 1.58 -22.09 29.56
C LYS A 4 1.69 -23.28 30.52
N GLN A 5 2.64 -24.19 30.30
CA GLN A 5 2.87 -25.34 31.18
C GLN A 5 3.49 -24.90 32.51
N ILE A 6 4.50 -24.03 32.50
CA ILE A 6 5.12 -23.48 33.72
C ILE A 6 4.11 -22.62 34.51
N GLU A 7 3.22 -21.91 33.82
CA GLU A 7 2.15 -21.11 34.42
C GLU A 7 1.10 -22.01 35.11
N SER A 8 0.68 -23.11 34.47
CA SER A 8 -0.25 -24.08 35.05
C SER A 8 0.35 -24.82 36.25
N ASP A 9 1.63 -25.18 36.20
CA ASP A 9 2.33 -25.85 37.31
C ASP A 9 2.53 -24.92 38.52
N LYS A 10 2.83 -23.63 38.29
CA LYS A 10 2.87 -22.62 39.34
C LYS A 10 1.48 -22.36 39.95
N LEU A 11 0.43 -22.33 39.14
CA LEU A 11 -0.95 -22.14 39.61
C LEU A 11 -1.42 -23.35 40.45
N ALA A 12 -0.99 -24.56 40.08
CA ALA A 12 -1.31 -25.78 40.82
C ALA A 12 -0.67 -25.81 42.27
N THR A 13 0.44 -25.10 42.48
CA THR A 13 1.09 -25.02 43.81
C THR A 13 0.30 -24.16 44.81
N PHE A 14 -0.63 -23.30 44.38
CA PHE A 14 -1.44 -22.48 45.29
C PHE A 14 -2.64 -23.19 45.90
N ASN A 15 -2.95 -24.42 45.50
CA ASN A 15 -3.98 -25.30 46.07
C ASN A 15 -5.36 -24.67 46.28
N ILE A 16 -5.76 -23.74 45.40
CA ILE A 16 -7.07 -23.08 45.41
C ILE A 16 -8.04 -23.92 44.57
N PRO A 17 -9.12 -24.46 45.16
CA PRO A 17 -10.10 -25.23 44.39
C PRO A 17 -10.75 -24.33 43.33
N ASN A 18 -10.84 -24.85 42.11
CA ASN A 18 -11.41 -24.18 40.92
C ASN A 18 -10.66 -22.91 40.42
N LEU A 19 -9.35 -22.78 40.73
CA LEU A 19 -8.54 -21.63 40.29
C LEU A 19 -8.56 -21.41 38.77
N GLN A 20 -8.59 -22.49 37.98
CA GLN A 20 -8.65 -22.39 36.50
C GLN A 20 -10.00 -21.86 36.02
N GLU A 21 -11.07 -22.17 36.71
CA GLU A 21 -12.43 -21.67 36.40
C GLU A 21 -12.55 -20.21 36.78
N ILE A 22 -12.04 -19.80 37.91
CA ILE A 22 -11.98 -18.41 38.39
C ILE A 22 -11.14 -17.54 37.43
N ILE A 23 -9.99 -18.03 36.96
CA ILE A 23 -9.16 -17.31 35.97
C ILE A 23 -9.87 -17.20 34.61
N LYS A 24 -10.65 -18.21 34.23
CA LYS A 24 -11.40 -18.22 33.00
C LYS A 24 -12.61 -17.23 33.05
N GLU A 25 -13.28 -17.17 34.19
CA GLU A 25 -14.37 -16.23 34.47
C GLU A 25 -13.85 -14.78 34.68
N SER A 26 -12.65 -14.62 35.27
CA SER A 26 -12.04 -13.29 35.46
C SER A 26 -11.37 -12.72 34.19
N LYS A 27 -11.19 -13.53 33.14
CA LYS A 27 -10.77 -13.02 31.83
C LYS A 27 -11.96 -12.31 31.17
N VAL A 28 -12.14 -11.06 31.54
CA VAL A 28 -13.02 -10.17 30.77
C VAL A 28 -12.21 -9.70 29.56
N ASP A 29 -12.55 -10.19 28.39
CA ASP A 29 -12.06 -9.63 27.12
C ASP A 29 -12.71 -8.27 26.95
N PHE A 30 -12.00 -7.23 27.35
CA PHE A 30 -12.41 -5.85 27.05
C PHE A 30 -12.12 -5.58 25.57
N ASN A 31 -13.11 -5.66 24.75
CA ASN A 31 -13.08 -5.07 23.41
C ASN A 31 -13.35 -3.57 23.58
N ILE A 32 -12.28 -2.78 23.76
CA ILE A 32 -12.38 -1.33 23.84
C ILE A 32 -12.62 -0.84 22.41
N GLN A 33 -13.89 -0.63 22.07
CA GLN A 33 -14.26 0.04 20.83
C GLN A 33 -13.86 1.51 20.97
N THR A 34 -12.90 1.94 20.17
CA THR A 34 -12.51 3.35 20.10
C THR A 34 -13.58 4.08 19.28
N ILE A 35 -14.42 4.87 19.96
CA ILE A 35 -15.42 5.71 19.29
C ILE A 35 -14.73 7.03 18.93
N LYS A 36 -14.63 7.33 17.65
CA LYS A 36 -14.23 8.65 17.16
C LYS A 36 -15.49 9.53 17.11
N TRP A 37 -15.49 10.64 17.80
CA TRP A 37 -16.52 11.66 17.67
C TRP A 37 -16.27 12.44 16.37
N GLY A 38 -17.21 12.41 15.44
CA GLY A 38 -17.17 13.28 14.28
C GLY A 38 -17.42 14.74 14.69
N ASP A 39 -16.92 15.70 13.92
CA ASP A 39 -17.15 17.14 14.12
C ASP A 39 -18.65 17.51 14.11
N ASP A 40 -19.51 16.63 13.61
CA ASP A 40 -20.96 16.73 13.56
C ASP A 40 -21.67 16.07 14.77
N GLY A 41 -20.92 15.56 15.74
CA GLY A 41 -21.44 14.90 16.94
C GLY A 41 -22.00 13.49 16.69
N SER A 42 -21.81 12.91 15.51
CA SER A 42 -22.21 11.54 15.21
C SER A 42 -21.17 10.53 15.72
N GLU A 43 -21.64 9.48 16.39
CA GLU A 43 -20.82 8.34 16.82
C GLU A 43 -20.48 7.49 15.59
N LYS A 44 -19.29 7.67 15.01
CA LYS A 44 -18.77 6.76 14.00
C LYS A 44 -18.02 5.63 14.70
N GLN A 45 -18.61 4.45 14.75
CA GLN A 45 -17.91 3.21 15.08
C GLN A 45 -16.91 2.89 13.95
N SER A 46 -15.78 3.59 13.98
CA SER A 46 -14.65 3.23 13.11
C SER A 46 -13.98 2.00 13.72
N SER A 47 -14.19 0.84 13.13
CA SER A 47 -13.40 -0.33 13.47
C SER A 47 -11.96 -0.08 13.05
N SER A 48 -11.14 0.40 13.99
CA SER A 48 -9.70 0.65 13.81
C SER A 48 -8.99 -0.56 13.17
N VAL A 49 -9.48 -1.76 13.43
CA VAL A 49 -8.95 -3.01 12.88
C VAL A 49 -9.17 -3.10 11.36
N VAL A 50 -10.40 -2.78 10.89
CA VAL A 50 -10.71 -2.85 9.45
C VAL A 50 -9.99 -1.74 8.69
N ALA A 51 -9.91 -0.53 9.25
CA ALA A 51 -9.12 0.55 8.68
C ALA A 51 -7.63 0.16 8.56
N SER A 52 -7.07 -0.46 9.61
CA SER A 52 -5.67 -0.94 9.61
C SER A 52 -5.43 -2.00 8.54
N ILE A 53 -6.28 -3.02 8.46
CA ILE A 53 -6.17 -4.09 7.46
C ILE A 53 -6.26 -3.51 6.05
N THR A 54 -7.23 -2.63 5.80
CA THR A 54 -7.40 -1.97 4.51
C THR A 54 -6.17 -1.13 4.15
N GLY A 55 -5.68 -0.32 5.08
CA GLY A 55 -4.48 0.49 4.89
C GLY A 55 -3.25 -0.35 4.54
N VAL A 56 -3.03 -1.48 5.23
CA VAL A 56 -1.92 -2.41 4.94
C VAL A 56 -2.04 -3.01 3.56
N ILE A 57 -3.22 -3.47 3.17
CA ILE A 57 -3.44 -4.09 1.85
C ILE A 57 -3.06 -3.10 0.74
N PHE A 58 -3.61 -1.87 0.78
CA PHE A 58 -3.32 -0.87 -0.25
C PHE A 58 -1.85 -0.39 -0.22
N THR A 59 -1.26 -0.28 0.96
CA THR A 59 0.16 0.03 1.12
C THR A 59 1.05 -1.04 0.51
N MET A 60 0.78 -2.32 0.79
CA MET A 60 1.51 -3.44 0.21
C MET A 60 1.37 -3.48 -1.31
N LEU A 61 0.17 -3.20 -1.84
CA LEU A 61 -0.07 -3.13 -3.28
C LEU A 61 0.77 -2.01 -3.93
N ILE A 62 0.75 -0.79 -3.38
CA ILE A 62 1.58 0.30 -3.91
C ILE A 62 3.07 -0.03 -3.84
N TYR A 63 3.54 -0.54 -2.70
CA TYR A 63 4.93 -0.96 -2.54
C TYR A 63 5.36 -1.98 -3.59
N MET A 64 4.58 -3.06 -3.74
CA MET A 64 4.85 -4.11 -4.73
C MET A 64 4.85 -3.56 -6.16
N PHE A 65 3.87 -2.73 -6.51
CA PHE A 65 3.76 -2.19 -7.85
C PHE A 65 4.91 -1.24 -8.18
N ILE A 66 5.29 -0.35 -7.26
CA ILE A 66 6.45 0.53 -7.45
C ILE A 66 7.72 -0.29 -7.64
N MET A 67 7.93 -1.33 -6.82
CA MET A 67 9.10 -2.19 -6.92
C MET A 67 9.14 -2.97 -8.24
N ILE A 68 8.06 -3.65 -8.60
CA ILE A 68 8.00 -4.50 -9.79
C ILE A 68 8.13 -3.67 -11.06
N TYR A 69 7.28 -2.66 -11.22
CA TYR A 69 7.26 -1.85 -12.45
C TYR A 69 8.43 -0.89 -12.55
N GLY A 70 8.94 -0.38 -11.41
CA GLY A 70 10.18 0.38 -11.38
C GLY A 70 11.39 -0.47 -11.81
N ALA A 71 11.51 -1.69 -11.29
CA ALA A 71 12.55 -2.63 -11.71
C ALA A 71 12.43 -3.03 -13.19
N MET A 72 11.21 -3.20 -13.72
CA MET A 72 10.99 -3.45 -15.16
C MET A 72 11.48 -2.29 -16.04
N VAL A 73 11.26 -1.04 -15.63
CA VAL A 73 11.80 0.13 -16.34
C VAL A 73 13.33 0.07 -16.38
N MET A 74 13.95 -0.17 -15.24
CA MET A 74 15.42 -0.27 -15.15
C MET A 74 15.99 -1.40 -16.02
N GLN A 75 15.40 -2.61 -15.92
CA GLN A 75 15.83 -3.76 -16.72
C GLN A 75 15.69 -3.49 -18.22
N GLY A 76 14.56 -2.94 -18.64
CA GLY A 76 14.35 -2.61 -20.03
C GLY A 76 15.33 -1.55 -20.57
N VAL A 77 15.72 -0.56 -19.75
CA VAL A 77 16.77 0.41 -20.12
C VAL A 77 18.12 -0.26 -20.23
N MET A 78 18.46 -1.11 -19.27
CA MET A 78 19.73 -1.84 -19.26
C MET A 78 19.86 -2.81 -20.45
N GLU A 79 18.80 -3.56 -20.78
CA GLU A 79 18.77 -4.48 -21.91
C GLU A 79 19.01 -3.77 -23.25
N GLU A 80 18.35 -2.65 -23.48
CA GLU A 80 18.55 -1.84 -24.69
C GLU A 80 19.99 -1.31 -24.79
N LYS A 81 20.58 -0.90 -23.65
CA LYS A 81 21.96 -0.47 -23.59
C LYS A 81 22.91 -1.61 -23.92
N THR A 82 22.75 -2.75 -23.25
CA THR A 82 23.62 -3.92 -23.42
C THR A 82 23.58 -4.47 -24.85
N ASN A 83 22.39 -4.47 -25.46
CA ASN A 83 22.20 -4.93 -26.85
C ASN A 83 22.58 -3.88 -27.91
N ARG A 84 23.08 -2.70 -27.51
CA ARG A 84 23.45 -1.58 -28.41
C ARG A 84 22.30 -1.07 -29.30
N ILE A 85 21.07 -1.45 -29.01
CA ILE A 85 19.88 -1.01 -29.76
C ILE A 85 19.75 0.51 -29.68
N ILE A 86 20.20 1.08 -28.59
CA ILE A 86 20.17 2.52 -28.31
C ILE A 86 20.95 3.34 -29.31
N GLU A 87 22.10 2.85 -29.83
CA GLU A 87 22.91 3.57 -30.81
C GLU A 87 22.12 3.88 -32.10
N ILE A 88 21.23 2.95 -32.46
CA ILE A 88 20.35 3.12 -33.63
C ILE A 88 19.17 4.08 -33.27
N MET A 89 18.58 3.94 -32.06
CA MET A 89 17.41 4.71 -31.68
C MET A 89 17.70 6.19 -31.41
N ILE A 90 18.87 6.52 -30.82
CA ILE A 90 19.26 7.91 -30.52
C ILE A 90 19.49 8.73 -31.81
N SER A 91 19.79 8.10 -32.94
CA SER A 91 19.88 8.79 -34.22
C SER A 91 18.53 9.37 -34.68
N SER A 92 17.43 8.82 -34.20
CA SER A 92 16.08 9.16 -34.65
C SER A 92 15.21 9.82 -33.56
N VAL A 93 15.47 9.55 -32.27
CA VAL A 93 14.62 9.98 -31.14
C VAL A 93 15.49 10.62 -30.05
N LYS A 94 14.96 11.65 -29.35
CA LYS A 94 15.66 12.26 -28.23
C LYS A 94 15.69 11.30 -27.04
N PRO A 95 16.81 11.23 -26.28
CA PRO A 95 16.94 10.35 -25.12
C PRO A 95 15.85 10.56 -24.05
N PHE A 96 15.38 11.78 -23.88
CA PHE A 96 14.27 12.09 -22.98
C PHE A 96 12.98 11.38 -23.40
N ASP A 97 12.62 11.47 -24.68
CA ASP A 97 11.37 10.89 -25.20
C ASP A 97 11.42 9.36 -25.13
N LEU A 98 12.61 8.77 -25.34
CA LEU A 98 12.86 7.33 -25.18
C LEU A 98 12.61 6.89 -23.74
N MET A 99 13.22 7.58 -22.78
CA MET A 99 13.04 7.29 -21.34
C MET A 99 11.58 7.43 -20.93
N MET A 100 10.93 8.54 -21.30
CA MET A 100 9.52 8.79 -20.97
C MET A 100 8.57 7.79 -21.64
N GLY A 101 8.80 7.44 -22.88
CA GLY A 101 8.01 6.43 -23.58
C GLY A 101 8.03 5.09 -22.86
N LYS A 102 9.20 4.68 -22.33
CA LYS A 102 9.34 3.45 -21.55
C LYS A 102 8.63 3.55 -20.20
N ILE A 103 8.84 4.64 -19.46
CA ILE A 103 8.16 4.88 -18.17
C ILE A 103 6.65 4.85 -18.36
N ILE A 104 6.13 5.59 -19.34
CA ILE A 104 4.70 5.65 -19.61
C ILE A 104 4.17 4.28 -20.08
N GLY A 105 4.87 3.60 -20.97
CA GLY A 105 4.46 2.29 -21.49
C GLY A 105 4.34 1.24 -20.37
N ILE A 106 5.35 1.11 -19.53
CA ILE A 106 5.32 0.18 -18.38
C ILE A 106 4.30 0.64 -17.32
N GLY A 107 4.13 1.96 -17.13
CA GLY A 107 3.09 2.51 -16.26
C GLY A 107 1.68 2.12 -16.68
N PHE A 108 1.39 2.13 -17.98
CA PHE A 108 0.10 1.65 -18.50
C PHE A 108 -0.09 0.15 -18.27
N VAL A 109 0.95 -0.66 -18.36
CA VAL A 109 0.88 -2.09 -17.99
C VAL A 109 0.49 -2.22 -16.52
N GLY A 110 1.11 -1.46 -15.61
CA GLY A 110 0.76 -1.43 -14.20
C GLY A 110 -0.69 -1.02 -13.94
N LEU A 111 -1.16 0.05 -14.57
CA LEU A 111 -2.55 0.50 -14.45
C LEU A 111 -3.54 -0.55 -15.01
N THR A 112 -3.22 -1.19 -16.13
CA THR A 112 -4.04 -2.28 -16.69
C THR A 112 -4.13 -3.45 -15.71
N GLN A 113 -3.03 -3.81 -15.05
CA GLN A 113 -3.00 -4.86 -14.03
C GLN A 113 -3.90 -4.52 -12.83
N VAL A 114 -3.83 -3.29 -12.33
CA VAL A 114 -4.72 -2.81 -11.24
C VAL A 114 -6.18 -2.92 -11.67
N PHE A 115 -6.49 -2.45 -12.87
CA PHE A 115 -7.85 -2.51 -13.42
C PHE A 115 -8.35 -3.96 -13.55
N LEU A 116 -7.53 -4.87 -14.08
CA LEU A 116 -7.88 -6.29 -14.18
C LEU A 116 -8.13 -6.91 -12.79
N TRP A 117 -7.31 -6.58 -11.79
CA TRP A 117 -7.52 -7.07 -10.44
C TRP A 117 -8.81 -6.54 -9.81
N ALA A 118 -9.12 -5.26 -10.02
CA ALA A 118 -10.38 -4.67 -9.56
C ALA A 118 -11.59 -5.36 -10.19
N VAL A 119 -11.56 -5.60 -11.52
CA VAL A 119 -12.63 -6.32 -12.25
C VAL A 119 -12.75 -7.76 -11.75
N MET A 120 -11.64 -8.49 -11.61
CA MET A 120 -11.63 -9.86 -11.09
C MET A 120 -12.21 -9.93 -9.68
N THR A 121 -11.81 -9.00 -8.80
CA THR A 121 -12.33 -8.93 -7.43
C THR A 121 -13.84 -8.66 -7.43
N PHE A 122 -14.30 -7.72 -8.27
CA PHE A 122 -15.74 -7.44 -8.42
C PHE A 122 -16.52 -8.66 -8.89
N ILE A 123 -16.01 -9.38 -9.90
CA ILE A 123 -16.64 -10.63 -10.42
C ILE A 123 -16.68 -11.71 -9.34
N LEU A 124 -15.58 -11.89 -8.58
CA LEU A 124 -15.52 -12.89 -7.50
C LEU A 124 -16.49 -12.58 -6.36
N ILE A 125 -16.61 -11.31 -5.95
CA ILE A 125 -17.56 -10.89 -4.91
C ILE A 125 -18.99 -11.11 -5.42
N THR A 126 -19.34 -10.61 -6.61
CA THR A 126 -20.70 -10.71 -7.16
C THR A 126 -21.06 -12.17 -7.50
N GLY A 127 -20.13 -12.92 -8.08
CA GLY A 127 -20.33 -14.35 -8.35
C GLY A 127 -20.42 -15.18 -7.07
N GLY A 128 -19.56 -14.89 -6.08
CA GLY A 128 -19.59 -15.54 -4.77
C GLY A 128 -20.92 -15.32 -4.04
N THR A 129 -21.44 -14.09 -4.03
CA THR A 129 -22.76 -13.80 -3.44
C THR A 129 -23.88 -14.49 -4.21
N PHE A 130 -23.81 -14.59 -5.54
CA PHE A 130 -24.80 -15.28 -6.33
C PHE A 130 -24.79 -16.81 -6.13
N PHE A 131 -23.60 -17.44 -6.04
CA PHE A 131 -23.47 -18.89 -5.87
C PHE A 131 -23.61 -19.35 -4.41
N LEU A 132 -23.12 -18.56 -3.45
CA LEU A 132 -23.13 -18.89 -2.01
C LEU A 132 -24.30 -18.21 -1.28
N GLY A 133 -24.74 -17.02 -1.71
CA GLY A 133 -25.78 -16.21 -1.07
C GLY A 133 -27.19 -16.65 -1.37
N GLY A 134 -27.43 -17.44 -2.42
CA GLY A 134 -28.75 -17.99 -2.73
C GLY A 134 -29.33 -18.90 -1.63
N GLY A 135 -28.50 -19.37 -0.69
CA GLY A 135 -28.91 -20.06 0.53
C GLY A 135 -29.10 -19.12 1.73
N MET A 136 -28.29 -18.06 1.85
CA MET A 136 -28.32 -17.15 3.01
C MET A 136 -29.47 -16.13 2.95
N GLU A 137 -29.81 -15.57 1.79
CA GLU A 137 -30.95 -14.65 1.66
C GLU A 137 -32.28 -15.33 1.95
N SER A 138 -32.42 -16.61 1.59
CA SER A 138 -33.62 -17.38 1.90
C SER A 138 -33.79 -17.69 3.40
N GLU A 139 -32.70 -17.90 4.14
CA GLU A 139 -32.76 -18.09 5.59
C GLU A 139 -33.03 -16.78 6.33
N ILE A 140 -32.44 -15.64 5.88
CA ILE A 140 -32.68 -14.32 6.47
C ILE A 140 -34.11 -13.86 6.22
N LEU A 141 -34.66 -14.07 5.00
CA LEU A 141 -36.06 -13.76 4.70
C LEU A 141 -37.04 -14.67 5.43
N GLN A 142 -36.74 -15.95 5.60
CA GLN A 142 -37.57 -16.86 6.39
C GLN A 142 -37.51 -16.54 7.89
N SER A 143 -36.36 -16.18 8.43
CA SER A 143 -36.24 -15.78 9.84
C SER A 143 -36.93 -14.44 10.13
N SER A 144 -36.89 -13.49 9.20
CA SER A 144 -37.61 -12.22 9.32
C SER A 144 -39.12 -12.33 9.17
N MET A 145 -39.61 -13.27 8.35
CA MET A 145 -41.04 -13.60 8.24
C MET A 145 -41.57 -14.36 9.46
N ALA A 146 -40.78 -15.21 10.08
CA ALA A 146 -41.18 -15.94 11.29
C ALA A 146 -41.26 -15.03 12.53
N LEU A 147 -40.52 -13.91 12.56
CA LEU A 147 -40.49 -12.97 13.66
C LEU A 147 -41.70 -12.01 13.70
N ASN A 148 -42.47 -11.87 12.62
CA ASN A 148 -43.62 -10.99 12.54
C ASN A 148 -44.91 -11.60 13.16
N THR A 149 -44.85 -12.81 13.73
CA THR A 149 -46.06 -13.52 14.24
C THR A 149 -46.19 -13.55 15.76
N THR A 150 -45.26 -12.97 16.54
CA THR A 150 -45.38 -12.89 18.01
C THR A 150 -45.14 -11.46 18.54
N PRO A 151 -46.20 -10.76 19.05
CA PRO A 151 -46.00 -9.48 19.75
C PRO A 151 -45.48 -9.76 21.16
N ASN A 152 -44.38 -9.18 21.53
CA ASN A 152 -43.68 -9.19 22.84
C ASN A 152 -42.58 -10.24 23.06
N MET A 153 -41.55 -10.21 22.23
CA MET A 153 -40.22 -10.59 22.69
C MET A 153 -39.26 -9.49 22.28
N THR A 154 -38.64 -8.84 23.26
CA THR A 154 -37.41 -8.05 23.06
C THR A 154 -36.42 -8.97 22.40
N VAL A 155 -36.30 -8.85 21.08
CA VAL A 155 -35.33 -9.61 20.29
C VAL A 155 -33.97 -9.05 20.70
N ILE A 156 -33.30 -9.76 21.61
CA ILE A 156 -31.84 -9.78 21.62
C ILE A 156 -31.50 -10.41 20.28
N ALA A 157 -31.30 -9.56 19.28
CA ALA A 157 -30.77 -10.00 18.00
C ALA A 157 -29.45 -10.72 18.34
N ALA A 158 -29.49 -12.05 18.24
CA ALA A 158 -28.28 -12.83 18.36
C ALA A 158 -27.34 -12.31 17.26
N GLN A 159 -26.34 -11.54 17.70
CA GLN A 159 -25.26 -11.08 16.86
C GLN A 159 -24.61 -12.33 16.27
N GLN A 160 -25.00 -12.65 15.04
CA GLN A 160 -24.30 -13.68 14.29
C GLN A 160 -22.92 -13.13 13.97
N PRO A 161 -21.82 -13.80 14.40
CA PRO A 161 -20.46 -13.31 14.27
C PRO A 161 -19.97 -13.14 12.81
N GLY A 162 -20.85 -13.37 11.83
CA GLY A 162 -20.56 -13.20 10.41
C GLY A 162 -20.92 -11.83 9.81
N ASN A 163 -21.85 -11.11 10.39
CA ASN A 163 -22.35 -9.86 9.80
C ASN A 163 -21.58 -8.60 10.25
N GLU A 164 -20.90 -8.68 11.38
CA GLU A 164 -20.10 -7.56 11.90
C GLU A 164 -19.01 -7.09 10.89
N TRP A 165 -18.36 -8.03 10.20
CA TRP A 165 -17.34 -7.69 9.18
C TRP A 165 -17.93 -6.99 7.95
N ILE A 166 -19.16 -7.34 7.57
CA ILE A 166 -19.84 -6.73 6.41
C ILE A 166 -20.26 -5.32 6.74
N GLU A 167 -20.82 -5.08 7.93
CA GLU A 167 -21.18 -3.74 8.40
C GLU A 167 -19.95 -2.86 8.55
N MET A 168 -18.86 -3.40 9.10
CA MET A 168 -17.57 -2.70 9.22
C MET A 168 -16.98 -2.31 7.86
N LEU A 169 -17.11 -3.16 6.83
CA LEU A 169 -16.65 -2.85 5.47
C LEU A 169 -17.47 -1.72 4.83
N HIS A 170 -18.76 -1.61 5.15
CA HIS A 170 -19.60 -0.51 4.65
C HIS A 170 -19.24 0.85 5.23
N THR A 171 -18.53 0.90 6.36
CA THR A 171 -18.08 2.15 6.99
C THR A 171 -16.92 2.80 6.22
N ILE A 172 -16.19 2.02 5.41
CA ILE A 172 -15.02 2.50 4.66
C ILE A 172 -15.45 3.01 3.28
N ASN A 173 -15.02 4.23 2.95
CA ASN A 173 -15.24 4.82 1.64
C ASN A 173 -14.24 4.28 0.60
N PHE A 174 -14.49 3.06 0.08
CA PHE A 174 -13.62 2.43 -0.92
C PHE A 174 -13.45 3.26 -2.19
N THR A 175 -14.40 4.11 -2.53
CA THR A 175 -14.29 4.99 -3.71
C THR A 175 -13.20 6.04 -3.52
N GLU A 176 -13.16 6.66 -2.36
CA GLU A 176 -12.12 7.63 -2.00
C GLU A 176 -10.74 6.99 -1.97
N ILE A 177 -10.62 5.84 -1.28
CA ILE A 177 -9.37 5.08 -1.21
C ILE A 177 -8.89 4.68 -2.62
N GLY A 178 -9.79 4.23 -3.49
CA GLY A 178 -9.46 3.84 -4.86
C GLY A 178 -8.94 5.02 -5.71
N ILE A 179 -9.57 6.19 -5.62
CA ILE A 179 -9.12 7.39 -6.32
C ILE A 179 -7.75 7.83 -5.80
N LEU A 180 -7.56 7.87 -4.48
CA LEU A 180 -6.29 8.24 -3.86
C LEU A 180 -5.19 7.21 -4.15
N PHE A 181 -5.54 5.92 -4.18
CA PHE A 181 -4.60 4.86 -4.58
C PHE A 181 -4.05 5.10 -5.98
N ILE A 182 -4.91 5.41 -6.95
CA ILE A 182 -4.48 5.70 -8.33
C ILE A 182 -3.61 6.95 -8.36
N ALA A 183 -3.97 8.01 -7.64
CA ALA A 183 -3.20 9.23 -7.58
C ALA A 183 -1.80 9.01 -6.97
N TYR A 184 -1.72 8.34 -5.82
CA TYR A 184 -0.45 8.02 -5.17
C TYR A 184 0.38 6.99 -5.94
N PHE A 185 -0.28 6.03 -6.60
CA PHE A 185 0.40 5.08 -7.47
C PHE A 185 1.06 5.78 -8.66
N ILE A 186 0.34 6.63 -9.39
CA ILE A 186 0.91 7.36 -10.55
C ILE A 186 2.08 8.23 -10.10
N GLY A 187 1.90 9.05 -9.06
CA GLY A 187 2.95 9.94 -8.57
C GLY A 187 4.19 9.19 -8.05
N GLY A 188 3.97 8.16 -7.22
CA GLY A 188 5.03 7.31 -6.69
C GLY A 188 5.73 6.51 -7.78
N TYR A 189 4.98 5.93 -8.71
CA TYR A 189 5.53 5.22 -9.85
C TYR A 189 6.41 6.14 -10.72
N LEU A 190 5.95 7.34 -11.07
CA LEU A 190 6.73 8.30 -11.85
C LEU A 190 8.04 8.69 -11.15
N LEU A 191 7.99 8.93 -9.84
CA LEU A 191 9.16 9.28 -9.04
C LEU A 191 10.19 8.14 -9.04
N TYR A 192 9.77 6.94 -8.69
CA TYR A 192 10.67 5.81 -8.55
C TYR A 192 11.12 5.23 -9.89
N SER A 193 10.23 5.15 -10.89
CA SER A 193 10.60 4.67 -12.22
C SER A 193 11.61 5.59 -12.91
N SER A 194 11.54 6.91 -12.68
CA SER A 194 12.55 7.83 -13.18
C SER A 194 13.92 7.59 -12.54
N LEU A 195 13.99 7.31 -11.23
CA LEU A 195 15.23 6.93 -10.55
C LEU A 195 15.78 5.59 -11.08
N PHE A 196 14.91 4.60 -11.23
CA PHE A 196 15.28 3.30 -11.79
C PHE A 196 15.76 3.40 -13.24
N ALA A 197 15.15 4.27 -14.06
CA ALA A 197 15.61 4.54 -15.43
C ALA A 197 17.02 5.15 -15.44
N ALA A 198 17.29 6.10 -14.53
CA ALA A 198 18.63 6.67 -14.39
C ALA A 198 19.67 5.62 -13.98
N ILE A 199 19.34 4.76 -13.02
CA ILE A 199 20.21 3.64 -12.60
C ILE A 199 20.46 2.70 -13.78
N GLY A 200 19.39 2.24 -14.46
CA GLY A 200 19.50 1.34 -15.61
C GLY A 200 20.37 1.89 -16.73
N SER A 201 20.34 3.22 -16.96
CA SER A 201 21.20 3.88 -17.94
C SER A 201 22.68 3.94 -17.52
N ALA A 202 22.94 3.96 -16.22
CA ALA A 202 24.29 4.11 -15.67
C ALA A 202 25.05 2.78 -15.59
N VAL A 203 24.36 1.64 -15.41
CA VAL A 203 24.97 0.32 -15.23
C VAL A 203 25.15 -0.40 -16.56
N ASP A 204 26.16 -1.27 -16.64
CA ASP A 204 26.50 -2.07 -17.83
C ASP A 204 26.15 -3.55 -17.69
N GLY A 205 25.75 -4.03 -16.49
CA GLY A 205 25.42 -5.42 -16.24
C GLY A 205 24.53 -5.64 -15.03
N GLN A 206 23.96 -6.85 -14.94
CA GLN A 206 23.03 -7.22 -13.86
C GLN A 206 23.69 -7.21 -12.47
N GLU A 207 24.96 -7.54 -12.37
CA GLU A 207 25.67 -7.56 -11.09
C GLU A 207 25.80 -6.14 -10.49
N ASP A 208 26.11 -5.16 -11.32
CA ASP A 208 26.22 -3.75 -10.90
C ASP A 208 24.83 -3.17 -10.56
N THR A 209 23.78 -3.64 -11.23
CA THR A 209 22.38 -3.21 -11.02
C THR A 209 21.95 -3.39 -9.57
N GLN A 210 22.23 -4.55 -8.96
CA GLN A 210 21.83 -4.85 -7.58
C GLN A 210 22.47 -3.87 -6.58
N GLN A 211 23.73 -3.51 -6.81
CA GLN A 211 24.44 -2.56 -5.94
C GLN A 211 23.83 -1.16 -5.99
N PHE A 212 23.45 -0.68 -7.19
CA PHE A 212 22.83 0.64 -7.37
C PHE A 212 21.35 0.67 -6.96
N MET A 213 20.65 -0.46 -7.00
CA MET A 213 19.28 -0.57 -6.49
C MET A 213 19.20 -0.47 -4.97
N LEU A 214 20.24 -0.89 -4.26
CA LEU A 214 20.22 -1.03 -2.79
C LEU A 214 19.77 0.25 -2.07
N PRO A 215 20.26 1.47 -2.39
CA PRO A 215 19.81 2.70 -1.74
C PRO A 215 18.31 2.98 -1.95
N VAL A 216 17.78 2.73 -3.15
CA VAL A 216 16.35 2.93 -3.47
C VAL A 216 15.49 1.91 -2.76
N THR A 217 15.94 0.65 -2.73
CA THR A 217 15.25 -0.42 -2.00
C THR A 217 15.21 -0.15 -0.50
N LEU A 218 16.31 0.29 0.10
CA LEU A 218 16.35 0.66 1.52
C LEU A 218 15.39 1.79 1.84
N LEU A 219 15.28 2.79 0.96
CA LEU A 219 14.31 3.88 1.12
C LEU A 219 12.86 3.38 1.08
N LEU A 220 12.54 2.48 0.13
CA LEU A 220 11.21 1.86 0.03
C LEU A 220 10.88 0.96 1.22
N VAL A 221 11.87 0.19 1.70
CA VAL A 221 11.72 -0.63 2.91
C VAL A 221 11.49 0.26 4.14
N PHE A 222 12.22 1.36 4.26
CA PHE A 222 11.98 2.35 5.32
C PHE A 222 10.57 2.91 5.26
N ALA A 223 10.09 3.29 4.05
CA ALA A 223 8.73 3.78 3.85
C ALA A 223 7.67 2.74 4.26
N LEU A 224 7.91 1.46 3.95
CA LEU A 224 7.04 0.36 4.34
C LEU A 224 6.96 0.20 5.87
N TYR A 225 8.11 0.19 6.55
CA TYR A 225 8.15 0.09 8.02
C TYR A 225 7.52 1.33 8.69
N ALA A 226 7.78 2.53 8.15
CA ALA A 226 7.13 3.75 8.62
C ALA A 226 5.61 3.69 8.43
N GLY A 227 5.11 3.10 7.33
CA GLY A 227 3.71 2.84 7.09
C GLY A 227 3.11 1.89 8.13
N ILE A 228 3.74 0.74 8.35
CA ILE A 228 3.29 -0.25 9.35
C ILE A 228 3.24 0.37 10.75
N TYR A 229 4.27 1.13 11.14
CA TYR A 229 4.28 1.82 12.44
C TYR A 229 3.16 2.87 12.55
N SER A 230 2.82 3.53 11.43
CA SER A 230 1.77 4.54 11.38
C SER A 230 0.36 3.97 11.61
N MET A 231 0.17 2.65 11.53
CA MET A 231 -1.11 2.01 11.88
C MET A 231 -1.44 2.12 13.37
N GLU A 232 -0.42 2.01 14.22
CA GLU A 232 -0.62 2.11 15.68
C GLU A 232 -0.90 3.56 16.11
N ASN A 233 -0.34 4.53 15.36
CA ASN A 233 -0.52 5.96 15.64
C ASN A 233 -0.62 6.77 14.33
N PRO A 234 -1.79 6.79 13.65
CA PRO A 234 -1.97 7.45 12.37
C PRO A 234 -1.75 8.96 12.39
N ASP A 235 -2.04 9.60 13.54
CA ASP A 235 -1.88 11.04 13.75
C ASP A 235 -0.54 11.39 14.42
N GLY A 236 0.31 10.40 14.60
CA GLY A 236 1.63 10.58 15.21
C GLY A 236 2.59 11.40 14.34
N PRO A 237 3.61 12.05 14.96
CA PRO A 237 4.52 12.91 14.22
C PRO A 237 5.30 12.16 13.13
N LEU A 238 5.63 10.89 13.34
CA LEU A 238 6.30 10.08 12.33
C LEU A 238 5.38 9.81 11.13
N ALA A 239 4.13 9.44 11.38
CA ALA A 239 3.12 9.23 10.35
C ALA A 239 2.90 10.51 9.51
N PHE A 240 2.77 11.66 10.18
CA PHE A 240 2.60 12.95 9.53
C PHE A 240 3.78 13.29 8.63
N TRP A 241 5.01 13.32 9.15
CA TRP A 241 6.18 13.70 8.35
C TRP A 241 6.47 12.72 7.22
N CYS A 242 6.38 11.41 7.47
CA CYS A 242 6.60 10.41 6.44
C CYS A 242 5.51 10.43 5.35
N SER A 243 4.28 10.86 5.66
CA SER A 243 3.24 11.05 4.66
C SER A 243 3.40 12.32 3.82
N MET A 244 4.22 13.31 4.28
CA MET A 244 4.53 14.53 3.53
C MET A 244 5.78 14.41 2.66
N ILE A 245 6.75 13.57 3.06
CA ILE A 245 7.99 13.37 2.30
C ILE A 245 7.67 12.59 1.01
N PRO A 246 7.99 13.12 -0.19
CA PRO A 246 7.58 12.54 -1.48
C PRO A 246 8.00 11.10 -1.71
N PHE A 247 9.15 10.68 -1.14
CA PHE A 247 9.64 9.30 -1.28
C PHE A 247 8.85 8.29 -0.44
N THR A 248 8.34 8.69 0.71
CA THR A 248 7.62 7.81 1.62
C THR A 248 6.11 7.98 1.50
N SER A 249 5.67 9.15 1.01
CA SER A 249 4.26 9.53 1.00
C SER A 249 3.34 8.53 0.27
N PRO A 250 3.68 7.94 -0.90
CA PRO A 250 2.77 7.02 -1.58
C PRO A 250 2.44 5.78 -0.74
N ILE A 251 3.37 5.36 0.10
CA ILE A 251 3.25 4.17 0.94
C ILE A 251 2.59 4.54 2.28
N VAL A 252 3.11 5.56 2.97
CA VAL A 252 2.65 5.92 4.32
C VAL A 252 1.26 6.55 4.31
N MET A 253 0.96 7.41 3.33
CA MET A 253 -0.35 8.04 3.27
C MET A 253 -1.47 7.02 3.01
N MET A 254 -1.21 5.97 2.23
CA MET A 254 -2.20 4.92 1.99
C MET A 254 -2.56 4.12 3.25
N VAL A 255 -1.66 4.03 4.22
CA VAL A 255 -2.00 3.49 5.55
C VAL A 255 -2.93 4.44 6.30
N ARG A 256 -2.70 5.76 6.19
CA ARG A 256 -3.42 6.79 6.96
C ARG A 256 -4.82 7.09 6.41
N VAL A 257 -5.00 7.01 5.09
CA VAL A 257 -6.28 7.36 4.42
C VAL A 257 -7.50 6.68 5.05
N PRO A 258 -7.51 5.38 5.38
CA PRO A 258 -8.66 4.73 6.02
C PRO A 258 -8.99 5.27 7.43
N PHE A 259 -8.09 6.06 8.04
CA PHE A 259 -8.27 6.69 9.35
C PHE A 259 -8.81 8.13 9.27
N GLU A 260 -9.40 8.52 8.13
CA GLU A 260 -10.02 9.83 7.91
C GLU A 260 -9.03 11.02 8.07
N VAL A 261 -7.94 10.99 7.29
CA VAL A 261 -6.96 12.09 7.25
C VAL A 261 -7.60 13.37 6.69
N PRO A 262 -7.31 14.55 7.25
CA PRO A 262 -7.81 15.83 6.72
C PRO A 262 -7.43 16.04 5.25
N LEU A 263 -8.37 16.48 4.42
CA LEU A 263 -8.17 16.68 2.97
C LEU A 263 -6.99 17.59 2.62
N TRP A 264 -6.68 18.58 3.47
CA TRP A 264 -5.55 19.47 3.23
C TRP A 264 -4.19 18.75 3.32
N GLU A 265 -4.06 17.76 4.21
CA GLU A 265 -2.85 16.93 4.30
C GLU A 265 -2.67 16.08 3.05
N ILE A 266 -3.75 15.47 2.57
CA ILE A 266 -3.77 14.65 1.35
C ILE A 266 -3.36 15.50 0.15
N LEU A 267 -3.97 16.67 -0.02
CA LEU A 267 -3.67 17.58 -1.14
C LEU A 267 -2.23 18.09 -1.12
N LEU A 268 -1.71 18.47 0.06
CA LEU A 268 -0.32 18.88 0.20
C LEU A 268 0.65 17.74 -0.12
N SER A 269 0.38 16.55 0.41
CA SER A 269 1.19 15.36 0.15
C SER A 269 1.24 15.01 -1.35
N ILE A 270 0.09 14.99 -2.02
CA ILE A 270 0.00 14.78 -3.47
C ILE A 270 0.76 15.89 -4.20
N GLY A 271 0.57 17.15 -3.82
CA GLY A 271 1.28 18.28 -4.42
C GLY A 271 2.81 18.13 -4.34
N PHE A 272 3.35 17.82 -3.16
CA PHE A 272 4.78 17.58 -2.97
C PHE A 272 5.27 16.35 -3.77
N LEU A 273 4.46 15.28 -3.80
CA LEU A 273 4.79 14.09 -4.56
C LEU A 273 4.93 14.38 -6.06
N TYR A 274 3.95 15.07 -6.67
CA TYR A 274 3.99 15.35 -8.11
C TYR A 274 5.05 16.39 -8.49
N ILE A 275 5.25 17.43 -7.69
CA ILE A 275 6.34 18.40 -7.90
C ILE A 275 7.69 17.68 -7.87
N SER A 276 7.88 16.81 -6.88
CA SER A 276 9.12 16.03 -6.75
C SER A 276 9.28 15.03 -7.88
N SER A 277 8.22 14.32 -8.28
CA SER A 277 8.29 13.35 -9.38
C SER A 277 8.68 14.01 -10.70
N ILE A 278 8.15 15.20 -11.02
CA ILE A 278 8.54 15.98 -12.19
C ILE A 278 10.01 16.40 -12.08
N GLY A 279 10.43 16.91 -10.91
CA GLY A 279 11.80 17.31 -10.67
C GLY A 279 12.79 16.16 -10.82
N PHE A 280 12.47 14.98 -10.25
CA PHE A 280 13.30 13.78 -10.38
C PHE A 280 13.29 13.20 -11.79
N THR A 281 12.19 13.27 -12.51
CA THR A 281 12.13 12.88 -13.93
C THR A 281 13.07 13.74 -14.76
N TRP A 282 13.07 15.06 -14.57
CA TRP A 282 13.99 15.94 -15.25
C TRP A 282 15.46 15.67 -14.89
N PHE A 283 15.73 15.44 -13.60
CA PHE A 283 17.05 15.06 -13.11
C PHE A 283 17.53 13.73 -13.73
N SER A 284 16.68 12.71 -13.70
CA SER A 284 16.94 11.39 -14.25
C SER A 284 17.18 11.43 -15.76
N ALA A 285 16.47 12.29 -16.48
CA ALA A 285 16.65 12.47 -17.91
C ALA A 285 18.06 12.98 -18.29
N LYS A 286 18.64 13.83 -17.44
CA LYS A 286 20.04 14.28 -17.64
C LYS A 286 21.03 13.14 -17.43
N ILE A 287 20.83 12.33 -16.39
CA ILE A 287 21.67 11.16 -16.14
C ILE A 287 21.52 10.13 -17.28
N TYR A 288 20.27 9.88 -17.67
CA TYR A 288 19.92 8.96 -18.75
C TYR A 288 20.64 9.32 -20.07
N ARG A 289 20.61 10.63 -20.46
CA ARG A 289 21.25 11.13 -21.68
C ARG A 289 22.75 10.81 -21.76
N VAL A 290 23.46 10.92 -20.65
CA VAL A 290 24.91 10.66 -20.58
C VAL A 290 25.19 9.17 -20.35
N GLY A 291 24.46 8.57 -19.40
CA GLY A 291 24.70 7.20 -18.95
C GLY A 291 24.49 6.16 -20.05
N ILE A 292 23.48 6.39 -20.90
CA ILE A 292 23.11 5.45 -21.95
C ILE A 292 24.17 5.34 -23.08
N LEU A 293 25.03 6.35 -23.22
CA LEU A 293 26.12 6.38 -24.21
C LEU A 293 27.46 5.95 -23.63
N MET A 294 27.54 5.77 -22.30
CA MET A 294 28.78 5.34 -21.66
C MET A 294 28.83 3.84 -21.50
N TYR A 295 29.83 3.20 -22.09
CA TYR A 295 30.10 1.77 -22.01
C TYR A 295 31.43 1.48 -21.31
N GLY A 296 31.51 0.38 -20.57
CA GLY A 296 32.75 -0.19 -20.05
C GLY A 296 33.38 0.54 -18.86
N LYS A 297 32.71 1.50 -18.24
CA LYS A 297 33.18 2.16 -17.01
C LYS A 297 32.13 2.01 -15.93
N LYS A 298 32.52 1.47 -14.77
CA LYS A 298 31.66 1.46 -13.58
C LYS A 298 31.52 2.88 -13.04
N PRO A 299 30.37 3.54 -13.22
CA PRO A 299 30.21 4.93 -12.76
C PRO A 299 30.16 4.97 -11.23
N SER A 300 30.92 5.90 -10.66
CA SER A 300 30.75 6.24 -9.25
C SER A 300 29.59 7.24 -9.08
N ILE A 301 28.94 7.23 -7.92
CA ILE A 301 27.90 8.23 -7.58
C ILE A 301 28.43 9.67 -7.77
N LYS A 302 29.73 9.92 -7.49
CA LYS A 302 30.38 11.21 -7.75
C LYS A 302 30.48 11.54 -9.24
N GLU A 303 30.63 10.57 -10.11
CA GLU A 303 30.66 10.77 -11.57
C GLU A 303 29.26 11.05 -12.10
N MET A 304 28.26 10.34 -11.62
CA MET A 304 26.85 10.62 -11.97
C MET A 304 26.45 12.06 -11.60
N SER A 305 26.92 12.59 -10.48
CA SER A 305 26.70 13.98 -10.10
C SER A 305 27.39 15.00 -11.03
N LYS A 306 28.51 14.64 -11.67
CA LYS A 306 29.15 15.48 -12.67
C LYS A 306 28.39 15.50 -14.00
N TRP A 307 27.70 14.41 -14.34
CA TRP A 307 26.89 14.32 -15.57
C TRP A 307 25.75 15.34 -15.63
N LEU A 308 25.30 15.79 -14.46
CA LEU A 308 24.30 16.86 -14.36
C LEU A 308 24.77 18.22 -14.94
N ARG A 309 26.09 18.42 -15.02
CA ARG A 309 26.72 19.65 -15.53
C ARG A 309 26.96 19.64 -17.03
N TYR A 310 26.87 18.47 -17.68
CA TYR A 310 26.99 18.37 -19.12
C TYR A 310 25.71 18.93 -19.79
N LYS A 311 25.91 19.85 -20.74
CA LYS A 311 24.84 20.44 -21.54
C LYS A 311 24.37 19.53 -22.65
#